data_02fb6eaa205a8a1e4bc67d2343128633
#
_entry.id   02fb6eaa205a8a1e4bc67d2343128633
#
_cell.length_a   1.000
_cell.length_b   1.000
_cell.length_c   1.000
_cell.angle_alpha   90.00
_cell.angle_beta   90.00
_cell.angle_gamma   90.00
#
_symmetry.space_group_name_H-M   'P 1'
#
loop_
_entity.id
_entity.type
_entity.pdbx_description
1 polymer ?
#
loop_
_entity_poly.entity_id
_entity_poly.type
_entity_poly.pdbx_seq_one_letter_code
_entity_poly.pdbx_strand_id
1 'polypeptide(L)'
;MSPAMHPALRVWIIDDDSSIRWVLERALRNGGLQPRAFDAAEPALDALVREVPDVLMTDIRMPGRSGLELLRKIRESRPLLPVIVMTAHSDLGSAVSAYEGGAFEYLPKPFDIDQAVALVRRAASAHPRGGTEAAGETRIPELLGTAPAMQQVFRGIGRLSRSSVTVLITGESGTGKELVARALHDHSPRSGKPFIALNTSAIPGELLESELFGHERGSFTGADAQRRGRFEQADGGTLFLDEIGDMPAQMQTRLLRVLAEGEFYRVGGQTPIRVDVRVIAATHQNLQDRVARGLFRDDLYHRLNVIRLELPPLRDRAEDIPLLLRHYLRRAARDLGVKPKALARDAEERLSSYRWPGNVRELVNICRRLSVLAPGSEIHLEDLPPEIEAAHESGAQSDWQKALTAWADRQAMSGQGALLEVALPAFERILIRAALRRTQGHRQEAARLLGWGRNTLTRKLKELDLDIPESSSGPQPRQAPGS
;
A
#
# COMPACT_ATOMS: atom_id res chain seq x y z
N MET A 1 15.17 -29.99 -36.87
CA MET A 1 15.94 -29.53 -35.69
C MET A 1 15.02 -29.67 -34.48
N SER A 2 15.22 -30.71 -33.67
CA SER A 2 14.46 -30.90 -32.44
C SER A 2 14.77 -29.78 -31.45
N PRO A 3 13.79 -29.20 -30.73
CA PRO A 3 14.07 -28.24 -29.66
C PRO A 3 14.84 -28.95 -28.55
N ALA A 4 15.97 -28.39 -28.16
CA ALA A 4 16.74 -28.83 -27.02
C ALA A 4 15.84 -28.85 -25.78
N MET A 5 15.53 -30.02 -25.24
CA MET A 5 14.90 -30.21 -23.95
C MET A 5 15.82 -29.63 -22.88
N HIS A 6 15.51 -28.39 -22.42
CA HIS A 6 16.12 -27.93 -21.18
C HIS A 6 15.67 -28.88 -20.05
N PRO A 7 16.58 -29.33 -19.18
CA PRO A 7 16.20 -30.17 -18.04
C PRO A 7 15.18 -29.41 -17.19
N ALA A 8 14.09 -30.09 -16.79
CA ALA A 8 13.04 -29.47 -15.98
C ALA A 8 13.64 -29.02 -14.64
N LEU A 9 13.40 -27.76 -14.27
CA LEU A 9 13.90 -27.12 -13.05
C LEU A 9 13.46 -27.90 -11.80
N ARG A 10 14.41 -28.22 -10.93
CA ARG A 10 14.16 -28.90 -9.64
C ARG A 10 13.87 -27.89 -8.56
N VAL A 11 12.72 -28.01 -7.92
CA VAL A 11 12.25 -27.08 -6.91
C VAL A 11 12.00 -27.83 -5.60
N TRP A 12 12.63 -27.41 -4.52
CA TRP A 12 12.36 -27.98 -3.21
C TRP A 12 11.38 -27.10 -2.45
N ILE A 13 10.41 -27.74 -1.78
CA ILE A 13 9.37 -27.09 -0.96
C ILE A 13 9.54 -27.62 0.46
N ILE A 14 9.69 -26.70 1.42
CA ILE A 14 9.86 -27.05 2.83
C ILE A 14 8.78 -26.28 3.62
N ASP A 15 7.83 -27.01 4.15
CA ASP A 15 6.66 -26.45 4.85
C ASP A 15 6.09 -27.55 5.76
N ASP A 16 5.67 -27.27 6.97
CA ASP A 16 5.07 -28.26 7.88
C ASP A 16 3.60 -28.55 7.53
N ASP A 17 2.92 -27.64 6.83
CA ASP A 17 1.54 -27.83 6.37
C ASP A 17 1.48 -28.73 5.11
N SER A 18 0.92 -29.91 5.27
CA SER A 18 0.74 -30.89 4.19
C SER A 18 -0.14 -30.38 3.06
N SER A 19 -1.13 -29.53 3.35
CA SER A 19 -2.05 -28.98 2.36
C SER A 19 -1.31 -27.99 1.44
N ILE A 20 -0.47 -27.15 2.01
CA ILE A 20 0.36 -26.19 1.26
C ILE A 20 1.38 -26.94 0.41
N ARG A 21 2.05 -27.96 0.96
CA ARG A 21 2.97 -28.78 0.18
C ARG A 21 2.27 -29.43 -1.01
N TRP A 22 1.10 -30.02 -0.81
CA TRP A 22 0.33 -30.67 -1.87
C TRP A 22 -0.09 -29.71 -2.98
N VAL A 23 -0.60 -28.51 -2.60
CA VAL A 23 -1.00 -27.47 -3.56
C VAL A 23 0.18 -26.99 -4.38
N LEU A 24 1.29 -26.66 -3.74
CA LEU A 24 2.50 -26.20 -4.43
C LEU A 24 3.11 -27.27 -5.33
N GLU A 25 3.21 -28.53 -4.85
CA GLU A 25 3.69 -29.62 -5.70
C GLU A 25 2.87 -29.79 -6.96
N ARG A 26 1.54 -29.78 -6.82
CA ARG A 26 0.62 -29.92 -7.97
C ARG A 26 0.77 -28.74 -8.93
N ALA A 27 0.86 -27.53 -8.43
CA ALA A 27 1.00 -26.33 -9.23
C ALA A 27 2.33 -26.29 -10.00
N LEU A 28 3.42 -26.61 -9.34
CA LEU A 28 4.76 -26.64 -9.94
C LEU A 28 4.87 -27.76 -11.00
N ARG A 29 4.31 -28.96 -10.75
CA ARG A 29 4.23 -30.04 -11.76
C ARG A 29 3.42 -29.62 -12.99
N ASN A 30 2.26 -28.98 -12.80
CA ASN A 30 1.46 -28.44 -13.90
C ASN A 30 2.23 -27.34 -14.67
N GLY A 31 3.10 -26.59 -13.98
CA GLY A 31 4.01 -25.64 -14.59
C GLY A 31 5.23 -26.26 -15.28
N GLY A 32 5.35 -27.60 -15.41
CA GLY A 32 6.46 -28.28 -16.04
C GLY A 32 7.75 -28.30 -15.20
N LEU A 33 7.64 -28.11 -13.88
CA LEU A 33 8.75 -28.12 -12.93
C LEU A 33 8.79 -29.45 -12.17
N GLN A 34 9.95 -29.77 -11.55
CA GLN A 34 10.14 -30.99 -10.76
C GLN A 34 10.16 -30.64 -9.25
N PRO A 35 9.01 -30.62 -8.57
CA PRO A 35 8.96 -30.34 -7.14
C PRO A 35 9.35 -31.58 -6.31
N ARG A 36 10.03 -31.32 -5.18
CA ARG A 36 10.27 -32.27 -4.08
C ARG A 36 9.93 -31.57 -2.77
N ALA A 37 9.05 -32.20 -1.98
CA ALA A 37 8.58 -31.61 -0.71
C ALA A 37 9.25 -32.26 0.50
N PHE A 38 9.42 -31.44 1.54
CA PHE A 38 9.91 -31.82 2.86
C PHE A 38 9.00 -31.20 3.91
N ASP A 39 8.78 -31.88 5.00
CA ASP A 39 7.94 -31.44 6.12
C ASP A 39 8.72 -30.70 7.21
N ALA A 40 10.06 -30.70 7.14
CA ALA A 40 10.96 -30.03 8.07
C ALA A 40 12.28 -29.62 7.42
N ALA A 41 13.03 -28.77 8.10
CA ALA A 41 14.31 -28.25 7.63
C ALA A 41 15.44 -29.31 7.61
N GLU A 42 15.47 -30.21 8.61
CA GLU A 42 16.52 -31.22 8.76
C GLU A 42 16.59 -32.18 7.58
N PRO A 43 15.48 -32.83 7.16
CA PRO A 43 15.51 -33.72 5.99
C PRO A 43 15.96 -33.02 4.70
N ALA A 44 15.62 -31.76 4.56
CA ALA A 44 16.05 -30.95 3.41
C ALA A 44 17.56 -30.65 3.46
N LEU A 45 18.11 -30.34 4.63
CA LEU A 45 19.55 -30.12 4.82
C LEU A 45 20.34 -31.39 4.52
N ASP A 46 19.90 -32.57 5.00
CA ASP A 46 20.53 -33.86 4.71
C ASP A 46 20.49 -34.18 3.21
N ALA A 47 19.40 -33.86 2.55
CA ALA A 47 19.28 -34.02 1.11
C ALA A 47 20.20 -33.06 0.33
N LEU A 48 20.40 -31.80 0.82
CA LEU A 48 21.30 -30.82 0.19
C LEU A 48 22.77 -31.25 0.12
N VAL A 49 23.17 -32.19 0.96
CA VAL A 49 24.52 -32.78 0.91
C VAL A 49 24.72 -33.60 -0.37
N ARG A 50 23.64 -34.24 -0.85
CA ARG A 50 23.67 -35.19 -1.98
C ARG A 50 23.19 -34.57 -3.29
N GLU A 51 22.25 -33.68 -3.21
CA GLU A 51 21.56 -33.10 -4.36
C GLU A 51 21.26 -31.60 -4.12
N VAL A 52 21.42 -30.76 -5.14
CA VAL A 52 21.15 -29.34 -5.06
C VAL A 52 19.99 -29.01 -5.99
N PRO A 53 18.88 -28.40 -5.49
CA PRO A 53 17.79 -27.91 -6.33
C PRO A 53 18.19 -26.63 -7.06
N ASP A 54 17.44 -26.27 -8.10
CA ASP A 54 17.61 -25.00 -8.81
C ASP A 54 16.97 -23.83 -8.03
N VAL A 55 15.92 -24.11 -7.25
CA VAL A 55 15.23 -23.15 -6.36
C VAL A 55 14.77 -23.88 -5.10
N LEU A 56 14.81 -23.20 -3.97
CA LEU A 56 14.27 -23.69 -2.70
C LEU A 56 13.19 -22.73 -2.19
N MET A 57 12.04 -23.27 -1.79
CA MET A 57 10.95 -22.55 -1.12
C MET A 57 10.85 -23.06 0.32
N THR A 58 10.82 -22.17 1.31
CA THR A 58 10.72 -22.58 2.73
C THR A 58 9.72 -21.72 3.49
N ASP A 59 8.93 -22.34 4.36
CA ASP A 59 8.16 -21.57 5.36
C ASP A 59 9.10 -21.02 6.44
N ILE A 60 8.73 -19.91 7.05
CA ILE A 60 9.50 -19.32 8.16
C ILE A 60 9.29 -20.12 9.43
N ARG A 61 8.05 -20.48 9.75
CA ARG A 61 7.69 -21.11 11.01
C ARG A 61 7.42 -22.59 10.82
N MET A 62 8.39 -23.39 11.19
CA MET A 62 8.27 -24.85 11.17
C MET A 62 8.68 -25.42 12.53
N PRO A 63 8.14 -26.57 12.95
CA PRO A 63 8.63 -27.29 14.12
C PRO A 63 10.13 -27.60 14.03
N GLY A 64 10.84 -27.41 15.12
CA GLY A 64 12.30 -27.59 15.17
C GLY A 64 13.04 -26.36 14.66
N ARG A 65 13.66 -26.45 13.51
CA ARG A 65 14.43 -25.34 12.92
C ARG A 65 13.57 -24.44 12.05
N SER A 66 13.65 -23.14 12.28
CA SER A 66 12.94 -22.14 11.48
C SER A 66 13.50 -22.03 10.04
N GLY A 67 12.65 -21.59 9.10
CA GLY A 67 13.10 -21.35 7.72
C GLY A 67 14.16 -20.26 7.58
N LEU A 68 14.22 -19.30 8.51
CA LEU A 68 15.28 -18.28 8.53
C LEU A 68 16.64 -18.87 8.97
N GLU A 69 16.64 -19.81 9.93
CA GLU A 69 17.85 -20.55 10.31
C GLU A 69 18.31 -21.48 9.20
N LEU A 70 17.36 -22.12 8.50
CA LEU A 70 17.64 -22.91 7.30
C LEU A 70 18.27 -22.03 6.22
N LEU A 71 17.70 -20.87 5.91
CA LEU A 71 18.23 -19.91 4.96
C LEU A 71 19.67 -19.52 5.29
N ARG A 72 19.98 -19.23 6.55
CA ARG A 72 21.32 -18.87 7.02
C ARG A 72 22.31 -20.00 6.73
N LYS A 73 21.99 -21.24 7.09
CA LYS A 73 22.84 -22.41 6.78
C LYS A 73 23.04 -22.65 5.28
N ILE A 74 21.99 -22.44 4.49
CA ILE A 74 22.08 -22.52 3.03
C ILE A 74 23.03 -21.44 2.50
N ARG A 75 22.97 -20.22 3.02
CA ARG A 75 23.85 -19.14 2.61
C ARG A 75 25.32 -19.42 2.93
N GLU A 76 25.61 -20.06 4.07
CA GLU A 76 26.97 -20.47 4.44
C GLU A 76 27.51 -21.54 3.52
N SER A 77 26.70 -22.54 3.15
CA SER A 77 27.14 -23.72 2.35
C SER A 77 26.87 -23.57 0.85
N ARG A 78 25.85 -22.85 0.43
CA ARG A 78 25.36 -22.70 -0.95
C ARG A 78 24.93 -21.26 -1.24
N PRO A 79 25.83 -20.27 -1.24
CA PRO A 79 25.49 -18.85 -1.33
C PRO A 79 24.72 -18.46 -2.61
N LEU A 80 24.84 -19.27 -3.67
CA LEU A 80 24.23 -19.01 -4.97
C LEU A 80 22.83 -19.63 -5.13
N LEU A 81 22.40 -20.54 -4.24
CA LEU A 81 21.09 -21.17 -4.34
C LEU A 81 19.97 -20.14 -4.06
N PRO A 82 19.07 -19.84 -5.01
CA PRO A 82 17.96 -18.95 -4.75
C PRO A 82 16.96 -19.59 -3.78
N VAL A 83 16.67 -18.87 -2.69
CA VAL A 83 15.72 -19.29 -1.65
C VAL A 83 14.56 -18.31 -1.62
N ILE A 84 13.34 -18.81 -1.79
CA ILE A 84 12.09 -18.09 -1.62
C ILE A 84 11.55 -18.41 -0.23
N VAL A 85 11.30 -17.38 0.57
CA VAL A 85 10.77 -17.54 1.93
C VAL A 85 9.27 -17.31 1.93
N MET A 86 8.50 -18.30 2.41
CA MET A 86 7.05 -18.23 2.58
C MET A 86 6.69 -17.91 4.04
N THR A 87 5.59 -17.21 4.30
CA THR A 87 5.17 -16.91 5.67
C THR A 87 3.69 -16.61 5.79
N ALA A 88 3.08 -17.05 6.88
CA ALA A 88 1.74 -16.69 7.28
C ALA A 88 1.67 -15.29 7.97
N HIS A 89 2.81 -14.71 8.33
CA HIS A 89 2.89 -13.40 8.97
C HIS A 89 3.28 -12.34 7.94
N SER A 90 2.38 -11.44 7.71
CA SER A 90 2.50 -10.34 6.74
C SER A 90 3.01 -9.05 7.39
N ASP A 91 3.91 -9.16 8.38
CA ASP A 91 4.56 -8.02 9.00
C ASP A 91 5.89 -7.67 8.30
N LEU A 92 6.29 -6.42 8.45
CA LEU A 92 7.54 -5.92 7.87
C LEU A 92 8.76 -6.69 8.39
N GLY A 93 8.75 -7.09 9.69
CA GLY A 93 9.87 -7.79 10.30
C GLY A 93 10.19 -9.11 9.63
N SER A 94 9.18 -9.90 9.32
CA SER A 94 9.34 -11.17 8.59
C SER A 94 9.89 -10.96 7.19
N ALA A 95 9.40 -9.95 6.46
CA ALA A 95 9.89 -9.63 5.12
C ALA A 95 11.35 -9.17 5.14
N VAL A 96 11.69 -8.27 6.04
CA VAL A 96 13.06 -7.74 6.16
C VAL A 96 14.03 -8.82 6.61
N SER A 97 13.68 -9.62 7.64
CA SER A 97 14.53 -10.74 8.11
C SER A 97 14.81 -11.76 7.02
N ALA A 98 13.86 -12.03 6.12
CA ALA A 98 14.08 -12.89 4.97
C ALA A 98 15.12 -12.29 4.00
N TYR A 99 15.00 -11.00 3.65
CA TYR A 99 15.96 -10.35 2.75
C TYR A 99 17.33 -10.14 3.39
N GLU A 100 17.40 -9.78 4.67
CA GLU A 100 18.66 -9.69 5.42
C GLU A 100 19.37 -11.05 5.51
N GLY A 101 18.59 -12.13 5.69
CA GLY A 101 19.09 -13.52 5.59
C GLY A 101 19.55 -13.92 4.19
N GLY A 102 19.34 -13.09 3.18
CA GLY A 102 19.73 -13.32 1.81
C GLY A 102 18.70 -14.08 0.98
N ALA A 103 17.42 -14.11 1.35
CA ALA A 103 16.38 -14.66 0.50
C ALA A 103 16.38 -13.99 -0.88
N PHE A 104 16.09 -14.77 -1.92
CA PHE A 104 15.87 -14.24 -3.26
C PHE A 104 14.59 -13.40 -3.30
N GLU A 105 13.54 -13.90 -2.67
CA GLU A 105 12.24 -13.24 -2.61
C GLU A 105 11.44 -13.76 -1.40
N TYR A 106 10.43 -12.99 -1.02
CA TYR A 106 9.50 -13.25 0.05
C TYR A 106 8.09 -13.44 -0.52
N LEU A 107 7.36 -14.48 -0.07
CA LEU A 107 6.02 -14.84 -0.54
C LEU A 107 5.06 -14.95 0.65
N PRO A 108 4.20 -13.94 0.89
CA PRO A 108 3.21 -13.99 1.97
C PRO A 108 2.09 -14.97 1.66
N LYS A 109 1.65 -15.74 2.67
CA LYS A 109 0.47 -16.61 2.63
C LYS A 109 -0.77 -15.80 3.11
N PRO A 110 -1.95 -15.97 2.45
CA PRO A 110 -2.21 -16.76 1.25
C PRO A 110 -1.66 -16.12 -0.03
N PHE A 111 -1.18 -16.93 -0.97
CA PHE A 111 -0.63 -16.48 -2.24
C PHE A 111 -1.36 -17.10 -3.42
N ASP A 112 -1.31 -16.42 -4.55
CA ASP A 112 -1.76 -16.95 -5.83
C ASP A 112 -0.79 -17.99 -6.37
N ILE A 113 -1.32 -19.10 -6.87
CA ILE A 113 -0.54 -20.25 -7.36
C ILE A 113 0.30 -19.87 -8.59
N ASP A 114 -0.28 -19.10 -9.52
CA ASP A 114 0.41 -18.68 -10.73
C ASP A 114 1.54 -17.71 -10.39
N GLN A 115 1.33 -16.85 -9.38
CA GLN A 115 2.36 -15.98 -8.84
C GLN A 115 3.53 -16.78 -8.26
N ALA A 116 3.27 -17.84 -7.51
CA ALA A 116 4.29 -18.71 -6.95
C ALA A 116 5.14 -19.40 -8.04
N VAL A 117 4.48 -19.95 -9.09
CA VAL A 117 5.17 -20.57 -10.23
C VAL A 117 6.02 -19.56 -11.01
N ALA A 118 5.47 -18.36 -11.28
CA ALA A 118 6.20 -17.28 -11.95
C ALA A 118 7.43 -16.83 -11.14
N LEU A 119 7.30 -16.77 -9.81
CA LEU A 119 8.37 -16.40 -8.91
C LEU A 119 9.52 -17.45 -8.93
N VAL A 120 9.18 -18.73 -8.90
CA VAL A 120 10.16 -19.83 -9.02
C VAL A 120 10.95 -19.76 -10.33
N ARG A 121 10.26 -19.53 -11.46
CA ARG A 121 10.93 -19.38 -12.76
C ARG A 121 11.87 -18.16 -12.78
N ARG A 122 11.44 -17.04 -12.20
CA ARG A 122 12.28 -15.85 -12.07
C ARG A 122 13.50 -16.11 -11.17
N ALA A 123 13.34 -16.85 -10.08
CA ALA A 123 14.43 -17.21 -9.18
C ALA A 123 15.47 -18.10 -9.87
N ALA A 124 15.02 -19.07 -10.64
CA ALA A 124 15.91 -19.97 -11.40
C ALA A 124 16.71 -19.26 -12.51
N SER A 125 16.14 -18.20 -13.11
CA SER A 125 16.80 -17.42 -14.17
C SER A 125 17.73 -16.32 -13.64
N ALA A 126 17.68 -16.00 -12.35
CA ALA A 126 18.48 -14.95 -11.75
C ALA A 126 19.85 -15.47 -11.32
N HIS A 127 20.94 -14.95 -11.89
CA HIS A 127 22.29 -15.21 -11.40
C HIS A 127 22.51 -14.42 -10.09
N PRO A 128 22.92 -15.06 -8.99
CA PRO A 128 23.05 -14.37 -7.70
C PRO A 128 24.27 -13.44 -7.68
N ARG A 129 24.02 -12.19 -7.35
CA ARG A 129 25.08 -11.24 -6.93
C ARG A 129 25.16 -11.28 -5.40
N GLY A 130 26.35 -11.61 -4.91
CA GLY A 130 26.60 -11.88 -3.51
C GLY A 130 26.58 -10.66 -2.58
N GLY A 131 26.44 -10.93 -1.29
CA GLY A 131 26.65 -9.99 -0.18
C GLY A 131 26.25 -10.60 1.17
N THR A 132 27.22 -10.80 2.03
CA THR A 132 27.15 -11.33 3.40
C THR A 132 27.02 -10.23 4.44
N GLU A 133 26.35 -10.55 5.55
CA GLU A 133 26.62 -10.31 6.98
C GLU A 133 25.43 -9.85 7.81
N ALA A 134 25.42 -10.33 9.07
CA ALA A 134 24.31 -10.39 10.00
C ALA A 134 24.00 -9.08 10.70
N ALA A 135 22.74 -8.87 11.10
CA ALA A 135 22.32 -7.78 11.96
C ALA A 135 21.37 -8.25 13.07
N GLY A 136 21.46 -7.55 14.19
CA GLY A 136 20.76 -7.83 15.43
C GLY A 136 19.30 -7.43 15.46
N GLU A 137 18.59 -7.90 16.47
CA GLU A 137 17.17 -7.62 16.73
C GLU A 137 16.93 -6.13 17.02
N THR A 138 16.28 -5.45 16.11
CA THR A 138 15.80 -4.07 16.29
C THR A 138 14.28 -4.05 16.36
N ARG A 139 13.73 -3.46 17.41
CA ARG A 139 12.28 -3.23 17.57
C ARG A 139 11.80 -2.26 16.50
N ILE A 140 10.99 -2.75 15.59
CA ILE A 140 10.42 -2.00 14.48
C ILE A 140 9.17 -1.26 14.94
N PRO A 141 8.96 0.04 14.57
CA PRO A 141 7.65 0.64 14.60
C PRO A 141 6.71 -0.20 13.73
N GLU A 142 5.56 -0.58 14.30
CA GLU A 142 4.66 -1.57 13.71
C GLU A 142 4.00 -1.06 12.42
N LEU A 143 4.69 -1.25 11.29
CA LEU A 143 4.07 -1.20 9.98
C LEU A 143 3.30 -2.51 9.77
N LEU A 144 1.98 -2.43 9.86
CA LEU A 144 1.07 -3.57 9.73
C LEU A 144 0.36 -3.53 8.38
N GLY A 145 0.16 -4.70 7.78
CA GLY A 145 -0.63 -4.83 6.55
C GLY A 145 -0.53 -6.21 5.93
N THR A 146 -1.66 -6.76 5.55
CA THR A 146 -1.80 -8.04 4.85
C THR A 146 -2.15 -7.85 3.38
N ALA A 147 -2.69 -6.67 3.04
CA ALA A 147 -3.13 -6.34 1.69
C ALA A 147 -1.97 -6.45 0.67
N PRO A 148 -2.21 -6.98 -0.54
CA PRO A 148 -1.19 -7.17 -1.58
C PRO A 148 -0.41 -5.88 -1.90
N ALA A 149 -1.10 -4.73 -1.90
CA ALA A 149 -0.47 -3.43 -2.12
C ALA A 149 0.54 -3.08 -1.02
N MET A 150 0.22 -3.36 0.26
CA MET A 150 1.13 -3.12 1.38
C MET A 150 2.32 -4.10 1.38
N GLN A 151 2.08 -5.34 0.95
CA GLN A 151 3.15 -6.33 0.76
C GLN A 151 4.18 -5.91 -0.31
N GLN A 152 3.77 -5.16 -1.34
CA GLN A 152 4.70 -4.56 -2.31
C GLN A 152 5.61 -3.52 -1.64
N VAL A 153 5.06 -2.71 -0.73
CA VAL A 153 5.85 -1.75 0.06
C VAL A 153 6.87 -2.48 0.94
N PHE A 154 6.47 -3.54 1.65
CA PHE A 154 7.38 -4.33 2.49
C PHE A 154 8.51 -4.98 1.69
N ARG A 155 8.20 -5.54 0.52
CA ARG A 155 9.21 -6.04 -0.41
C ARG A 155 10.18 -4.95 -0.86
N GLY A 156 9.65 -3.76 -1.16
CA GLY A 156 10.46 -2.59 -1.49
C GLY A 156 11.42 -2.21 -0.37
N ILE A 157 10.94 -2.12 0.87
CA ILE A 157 11.77 -1.83 2.05
C ILE A 157 12.85 -2.90 2.23
N GLY A 158 12.48 -4.19 2.17
CA GLY A 158 13.42 -5.30 2.31
C GLY A 158 14.54 -5.30 1.25
N ARG A 159 14.22 -4.99 -0.01
CA ARG A 159 15.24 -4.87 -1.09
C ARG A 159 16.17 -3.68 -0.89
N LEU A 160 15.66 -2.61 -0.29
CA LEU A 160 16.39 -1.37 -0.06
C LEU A 160 17.14 -1.34 1.27
N SER A 161 16.96 -2.37 2.12
CA SER A 161 17.61 -2.48 3.43
C SER A 161 19.15 -2.42 3.34
N ARG A 162 19.73 -2.95 2.27
CA ARG A 162 21.19 -2.96 2.05
C ARG A 162 21.70 -1.81 1.18
N SER A 163 20.84 -0.86 0.82
CA SER A 163 21.18 0.21 -0.12
C SER A 163 21.22 1.57 0.59
N SER A 164 22.15 2.43 0.20
CA SER A 164 22.20 3.84 0.60
C SER A 164 21.59 4.78 -0.44
N VAL A 165 20.87 4.24 -1.44
CA VAL A 165 20.25 5.03 -2.52
C VAL A 165 19.16 5.93 -1.97
N THR A 166 18.99 7.11 -2.58
CA THR A 166 17.87 8.03 -2.32
C THR A 166 16.53 7.37 -2.64
N VAL A 167 15.56 7.53 -1.75
CA VAL A 167 14.21 6.98 -1.89
C VAL A 167 13.18 8.09 -1.82
N LEU A 168 12.28 8.13 -2.79
CA LEU A 168 11.10 8.99 -2.79
C LEU A 168 9.88 8.20 -2.38
N ILE A 169 9.27 8.57 -1.25
CA ILE A 169 8.05 7.96 -0.73
C ILE A 169 6.86 8.83 -1.14
N THR A 170 5.92 8.27 -1.89
CA THR A 170 4.71 8.97 -2.31
C THR A 170 3.47 8.32 -1.70
N GLY A 171 2.43 9.10 -1.48
CA GLY A 171 1.15 8.62 -0.92
C GLY A 171 0.41 9.72 -0.19
N GLU A 172 -0.88 9.56 -0.02
CA GLU A 172 -1.75 10.55 0.63
C GLU A 172 -1.30 10.89 2.06
N SER A 173 -1.79 12.01 2.58
CA SER A 173 -1.53 12.38 3.97
C SER A 173 -2.09 11.32 4.92
N GLY A 174 -1.34 10.99 5.98
CA GLY A 174 -1.77 10.02 6.98
C GLY A 174 -1.61 8.54 6.60
N THR A 175 -1.01 8.20 5.45
CA THR A 175 -0.78 6.79 5.03
C THR A 175 0.35 6.09 5.79
N GLY A 176 1.25 6.84 6.46
CA GLY A 176 2.37 6.30 7.24
C GLY A 176 3.75 6.47 6.58
N LYS A 177 3.95 7.48 5.72
CA LYS A 177 5.22 7.74 5.02
C LYS A 177 6.43 7.83 5.96
N GLU A 178 6.28 8.48 7.12
CA GLU A 178 7.35 8.58 8.13
C GLU A 178 7.73 7.21 8.72
N LEU A 179 6.75 6.32 8.97
CA LEU A 179 7.00 4.96 9.45
C LEU A 179 7.81 4.15 8.43
N VAL A 180 7.52 4.32 7.14
CA VAL A 180 8.29 3.69 6.06
C VAL A 180 9.71 4.25 5.99
N ALA A 181 9.89 5.56 6.13
CA ALA A 181 11.22 6.19 6.14
C ALA A 181 12.06 5.70 7.33
N ARG A 182 11.45 5.58 8.51
CA ARG A 182 12.09 5.02 9.70
C ARG A 182 12.47 3.55 9.50
N ALA A 183 11.56 2.75 8.95
CA ALA A 183 11.83 1.35 8.63
C ALA A 183 13.00 1.19 7.62
N LEU A 184 13.07 2.04 6.59
CA LEU A 184 14.18 2.08 5.65
C LEU A 184 15.51 2.44 6.30
N HIS A 185 15.52 3.27 7.36
CA HIS A 185 16.70 3.60 8.14
C HIS A 185 17.08 2.44 9.07
N ASP A 186 16.13 1.96 9.88
CA ASP A 186 16.35 0.94 10.91
C ASP A 186 16.88 -0.39 10.33
N HIS A 187 16.52 -0.67 9.09
CA HIS A 187 16.99 -1.86 8.33
C HIS A 187 18.13 -1.55 7.34
N SER A 188 18.80 -0.42 7.47
CA SER A 188 19.92 -0.06 6.60
C SER A 188 21.27 -0.27 7.29
N PRO A 189 22.40 -0.25 6.54
CA PRO A 189 23.74 -0.22 7.14
C PRO A 189 23.98 0.98 8.07
N ARG A 190 23.06 1.94 8.07
CA ARG A 190 23.10 3.16 8.90
C ARG A 190 22.15 3.09 10.10
N SER A 191 21.59 1.93 10.46
CA SER A 191 20.61 1.78 11.56
C SER A 191 21.08 2.27 12.92
N GLY A 192 22.39 2.16 13.22
CA GLY A 192 23.00 2.69 14.44
C GLY A 192 23.44 4.15 14.36
N LYS A 193 23.13 4.88 13.28
CA LYS A 193 23.52 6.25 13.01
C LYS A 193 22.33 7.21 13.20
N PRO A 194 22.52 8.53 13.21
CA PRO A 194 21.44 9.48 13.38
C PRO A 194 20.35 9.34 12.30
N PHE A 195 19.08 9.35 12.73
CA PHE A 195 17.90 9.55 11.88
C PHE A 195 17.31 10.92 12.19
N ILE A 196 17.47 11.86 11.27
CA ILE A 196 16.97 13.22 11.42
C ILE A 196 15.76 13.40 10.52
N ALA A 197 14.61 13.71 11.09
CA ALA A 197 13.38 14.00 10.35
C ALA A 197 13.12 15.50 10.34
N LEU A 198 12.73 16.01 9.17
CA LEU A 198 12.35 17.40 8.98
C LEU A 198 11.11 17.47 8.09
N ASN A 199 10.06 18.13 8.56
CA ASN A 199 8.91 18.46 7.74
C ASN A 199 9.12 19.85 7.13
N THR A 200 9.24 19.92 5.79
CA THR A 200 9.55 21.16 5.09
C THR A 200 8.39 22.13 5.01
N SER A 201 7.15 21.66 5.14
CA SER A 201 5.95 22.51 5.14
C SER A 201 5.66 23.14 6.52
N ALA A 202 6.22 22.59 7.60
CA ALA A 202 5.97 23.05 8.96
C ALA A 202 6.87 24.23 9.37
N ILE A 203 7.88 24.59 8.56
CA ILE A 203 8.87 25.61 8.85
C ILE A 203 8.70 26.77 7.86
N PRO A 204 8.63 28.03 8.33
CA PRO A 204 8.64 29.19 7.44
C PRO A 204 9.87 29.18 6.53
N GLY A 205 9.69 29.53 5.24
CA GLY A 205 10.74 29.44 4.22
C GLY A 205 12.05 30.13 4.60
N GLU A 206 11.99 31.28 5.29
CA GLU A 206 13.14 32.04 5.76
C GLU A 206 13.97 31.29 6.83
N LEU A 207 13.31 30.47 7.66
CA LEU A 207 13.96 29.68 8.68
C LEU A 207 14.42 28.31 8.18
N LEU A 208 13.77 27.78 7.12
CA LEU A 208 14.07 26.46 6.57
C LEU A 208 15.52 26.34 6.11
N GLU A 209 16.07 27.41 5.55
CA GLU A 209 17.45 27.46 5.11
C GLU A 209 18.44 27.29 6.28
N SER A 210 18.23 28.03 7.35
CA SER A 210 19.03 27.95 8.56
C SER A 210 18.87 26.61 9.29
N GLU A 211 17.66 26.03 9.31
CA GLU A 211 17.44 24.69 9.88
C GLU A 211 18.15 23.60 9.08
N LEU A 212 18.06 23.62 7.74
CA LEU A 212 18.69 22.60 6.90
C LEU A 212 20.21 22.68 6.88
N PHE A 213 20.74 23.88 6.63
CA PHE A 213 22.17 24.08 6.34
C PHE A 213 22.95 24.71 7.50
N GLY A 214 22.27 25.18 8.56
CA GLY A 214 22.90 25.91 9.65
C GLY A 214 23.28 27.34 9.27
N HIS A 215 23.77 28.09 10.23
CA HIS A 215 24.17 29.46 10.01
C HIS A 215 25.45 29.82 10.83
N GLU A 216 26.19 30.75 10.28
CA GLU A 216 27.31 31.38 10.99
C GLU A 216 26.81 32.54 11.89
N ARG A 217 27.57 32.86 12.91
CA ARG A 217 27.27 34.00 13.78
C ARG A 217 27.20 35.32 12.96
N GLY A 218 26.13 36.09 13.17
CA GLY A 218 25.91 37.36 12.48
C GLY A 218 25.39 37.28 11.05
N SER A 219 24.97 36.09 10.60
CA SER A 219 24.45 35.89 9.23
C SER A 219 23.07 36.54 8.97
N PHE A 220 22.29 36.79 10.02
CA PHE A 220 21.03 37.54 10.00
C PHE A 220 20.73 38.12 11.40
N THR A 221 19.74 39.02 11.48
CA THR A 221 19.30 39.61 12.76
C THR A 221 18.76 38.54 13.71
N GLY A 222 19.47 38.29 14.83
CA GLY A 222 19.18 37.22 15.79
C GLY A 222 20.10 36.01 15.68
N ALA A 223 21.07 35.99 14.76
CA ALA A 223 22.11 34.95 14.70
C ALA A 223 23.24 35.20 15.71
N ASP A 224 22.94 35.11 17.00
CA ASP A 224 23.91 35.41 18.08
C ASP A 224 25.03 34.37 18.20
N ALA A 225 24.77 33.14 17.75
CA ALA A 225 25.74 32.04 17.79
C ALA A 225 25.69 31.23 16.49
N GLN A 226 26.79 30.54 16.17
CA GLN A 226 26.83 29.55 15.09
C GLN A 226 25.93 28.36 15.44
N ARG A 227 25.15 27.86 14.48
CA ARG A 227 24.27 26.67 14.64
C ARG A 227 24.49 25.66 13.53
N ARG A 228 24.61 24.38 13.89
CA ARG A 228 24.70 23.27 12.95
C ARG A 228 23.33 22.99 12.33
N GLY A 229 23.31 22.81 11.01
CA GLY A 229 22.12 22.43 10.27
C GLY A 229 21.80 20.94 10.37
N ARG A 230 20.62 20.55 9.85
CA ARG A 230 20.14 19.14 9.86
C ARG A 230 21.03 18.23 9.02
N PHE A 231 21.63 18.71 7.93
CA PHE A 231 22.60 17.95 7.15
C PHE A 231 23.84 17.59 7.97
N GLU A 232 24.38 18.52 8.77
CA GLU A 232 25.51 18.25 9.66
C GLU A 232 25.12 17.27 10.80
N GLN A 233 23.89 17.40 11.33
CA GLN A 233 23.39 16.50 12.39
C GLN A 233 23.17 15.08 11.88
N ALA A 234 22.84 14.93 10.59
CA ALA A 234 22.59 13.65 9.94
C ALA A 234 23.84 13.01 9.35
N ASP A 235 25.02 13.61 9.52
CA ASP A 235 26.26 13.09 8.92
C ASP A 235 26.55 11.65 9.33
N GLY A 236 26.88 10.81 8.37
CA GLY A 236 27.00 9.35 8.49
C GLY A 236 25.67 8.60 8.63
N GLY A 237 24.54 9.31 8.75
CA GLY A 237 23.20 8.77 9.01
C GLY A 237 22.20 8.98 7.86
N THR A 238 20.95 9.27 8.25
CA THR A 238 19.82 9.45 7.31
C THR A 238 19.08 10.76 7.62
N LEU A 239 18.83 11.55 6.59
CA LEU A 239 17.94 12.72 6.65
C LEU A 239 16.62 12.38 5.94
N PHE A 240 15.53 12.47 6.68
CA PHE A 240 14.18 12.33 6.15
C PHE A 240 13.55 13.70 5.95
N LEU A 241 13.20 14.01 4.70
CA LEU A 241 12.55 15.25 4.28
C LEU A 241 11.08 14.98 3.97
N ASP A 242 10.20 15.32 4.89
CA ASP A 242 8.76 15.17 4.68
C ASP A 242 8.18 16.40 3.99
N GLU A 243 7.17 16.18 3.15
CA GLU A 243 6.47 17.17 2.31
C GLU A 243 7.42 17.97 1.39
N ILE A 244 8.38 17.26 0.77
CA ILE A 244 9.40 17.86 -0.12
C ILE A 244 8.80 18.70 -1.26
N GLY A 245 7.56 18.41 -1.66
CA GLY A 245 6.84 19.15 -2.69
C GLY A 245 6.65 20.63 -2.34
N ASP A 246 6.55 20.99 -1.06
CA ASP A 246 6.35 22.36 -0.59
C ASP A 246 7.65 23.16 -0.41
N MET A 247 8.80 22.56 -0.75
CA MET A 247 10.10 23.21 -0.61
C MET A 247 10.22 24.44 -1.51
N PRO A 248 10.61 25.62 -0.98
CA PRO A 248 10.83 26.83 -1.77
C PRO A 248 11.91 26.65 -2.84
N ALA A 249 11.75 27.32 -4.00
CA ALA A 249 12.64 27.16 -5.16
C ALA A 249 14.13 27.38 -4.85
N GLN A 250 14.46 28.36 -3.99
CA GLN A 250 15.84 28.62 -3.58
C GLN A 250 16.44 27.42 -2.82
N MET A 251 15.63 26.76 -1.98
CA MET A 251 16.05 25.58 -1.23
C MET A 251 16.24 24.37 -2.11
N GLN A 252 15.41 24.22 -3.16
CA GLN A 252 15.56 23.15 -4.14
C GLN A 252 16.94 23.18 -4.80
N THR A 253 17.44 24.36 -5.16
CA THR A 253 18.78 24.54 -5.75
C THR A 253 19.88 24.12 -4.79
N ARG A 254 19.80 24.52 -3.52
CA ARG A 254 20.79 24.14 -2.51
C ARG A 254 20.76 22.65 -2.18
N LEU A 255 19.55 22.07 -2.07
CA LEU A 255 19.38 20.64 -1.85
C LEU A 255 19.98 19.83 -3.01
N LEU A 256 19.74 20.24 -4.26
CA LEU A 256 20.34 19.61 -5.43
C LEU A 256 21.86 19.55 -5.34
N ARG A 257 22.49 20.64 -4.92
CA ARG A 257 23.94 20.71 -4.77
C ARG A 257 24.45 19.69 -3.73
N VAL A 258 23.81 19.61 -2.57
CA VAL A 258 24.17 18.60 -1.55
C VAL A 258 24.00 17.19 -2.05
N LEU A 259 22.90 16.89 -2.76
CA LEU A 259 22.64 15.56 -3.34
C LEU A 259 23.62 15.19 -4.47
N ALA A 260 24.17 16.18 -5.17
CA ALA A 260 25.10 15.98 -6.28
C ALA A 260 26.56 15.89 -5.80
N GLU A 261 26.98 16.80 -4.93
CA GLU A 261 28.37 17.03 -4.58
C GLU A 261 28.72 16.53 -3.16
N GLY A 262 27.72 16.28 -2.29
CA GLY A 262 27.92 15.90 -0.89
C GLY A 262 28.44 17.05 -0.03
N GLU A 263 28.32 18.31 -0.50
CA GLU A 263 28.81 19.49 0.20
C GLU A 263 27.84 20.67 0.13
N PHE A 264 27.92 21.55 1.11
CA PHE A 264 27.14 22.79 1.19
C PHE A 264 27.85 23.87 2.00
N TYR A 265 27.26 25.06 2.03
CA TYR A 265 27.72 26.18 2.86
C TYR A 265 26.66 26.56 3.89
N ARG A 266 27.04 26.87 5.12
CA ARG A 266 26.13 27.52 6.07
C ARG A 266 25.64 28.86 5.57
N VAL A 267 24.53 29.33 6.09
CA VAL A 267 24.05 30.69 5.79
C VAL A 267 25.10 31.70 6.32
N GLY A 268 25.57 32.58 5.45
CA GLY A 268 26.66 33.54 5.75
C GLY A 268 28.08 32.93 5.79
N GLY A 269 28.23 31.63 5.57
CA GLY A 269 29.53 30.95 5.57
C GLY A 269 30.18 30.86 4.19
N GLN A 270 31.50 30.81 4.14
CA GLN A 270 32.29 30.65 2.92
C GLN A 270 33.07 29.31 2.89
N THR A 271 33.05 28.55 3.98
CA THR A 271 33.75 27.26 4.08
C THR A 271 32.79 26.15 3.67
N PRO A 272 33.16 25.32 2.67
CA PRO A 272 32.33 24.16 2.28
C PRO A 272 32.38 23.09 3.39
N ILE A 273 31.21 22.50 3.67
CA ILE A 273 31.03 21.41 4.63
C ILE A 273 30.65 20.16 3.85
N ARG A 274 31.46 19.12 4.00
CA ARG A 274 31.20 17.80 3.38
C ARG A 274 30.47 16.91 4.36
N VAL A 275 29.46 16.20 3.84
CA VAL A 275 28.64 15.26 4.61
C VAL A 275 28.34 14.01 3.79
N ASP A 276 28.24 12.88 4.49
CA ASP A 276 27.77 11.62 3.93
C ASP A 276 26.39 11.29 4.48
N VAL A 277 25.34 11.76 3.85
CA VAL A 277 23.95 11.64 4.31
C VAL A 277 23.11 10.86 3.31
N ARG A 278 22.45 9.79 3.76
CA ARG A 278 21.39 9.15 3.00
C ARG A 278 20.13 10.02 3.06
N VAL A 279 19.57 10.42 1.91
CA VAL A 279 18.33 11.21 1.88
C VAL A 279 17.15 10.31 1.53
N ILE A 280 16.09 10.42 2.34
CA ILE A 280 14.77 9.86 2.07
C ILE A 280 13.80 11.03 2.00
N ALA A 281 13.10 11.19 0.89
CA ALA A 281 12.11 12.26 0.70
C ALA A 281 10.70 11.71 0.67
N ALA A 282 9.72 12.45 1.20
CA ALA A 282 8.32 12.07 1.15
C ALA A 282 7.44 13.23 0.68
N THR A 283 6.34 12.90 0.00
CA THR A 283 5.34 13.88 -0.41
C THR A 283 3.98 13.22 -0.67
N HIS A 284 2.91 13.98 -0.47
CA HIS A 284 1.57 13.60 -0.93
C HIS A 284 1.24 14.18 -2.30
N GLN A 285 2.08 15.07 -2.84
CA GLN A 285 1.84 15.80 -4.09
C GLN A 285 2.42 15.05 -5.29
N ASN A 286 1.83 15.27 -6.47
CA ASN A 286 2.41 14.81 -7.73
C ASN A 286 3.54 15.75 -8.13
N LEU A 287 4.80 15.32 -7.94
CA LEU A 287 5.97 16.14 -8.29
C LEU A 287 6.10 16.36 -9.79
N GLN A 288 5.65 15.44 -10.65
CA GLN A 288 5.69 15.62 -12.11
C GLN A 288 4.79 16.77 -12.53
N ASP A 289 3.59 16.87 -11.96
CA ASP A 289 2.69 18.00 -12.21
C ASP A 289 3.29 19.32 -11.71
N ARG A 290 4.00 19.28 -10.58
CA ARG A 290 4.69 20.46 -10.05
C ARG A 290 5.87 20.90 -10.93
N VAL A 291 6.61 19.95 -11.50
CA VAL A 291 7.66 20.23 -12.49
C VAL A 291 7.05 20.89 -13.74
N ALA A 292 5.97 20.31 -14.28
CA ALA A 292 5.28 20.87 -15.45
C ALA A 292 4.76 22.30 -15.23
N ARG A 293 4.42 22.66 -13.97
CA ARG A 293 3.99 24.02 -13.57
C ARG A 293 5.15 24.94 -13.17
N GLY A 294 6.40 24.50 -13.24
CA GLY A 294 7.57 25.28 -12.83
C GLY A 294 7.70 25.52 -11.31
N LEU A 295 6.94 24.78 -10.49
CA LEU A 295 6.96 24.88 -9.02
C LEU A 295 7.98 23.95 -8.37
N PHE A 296 8.51 22.99 -9.12
CA PHE A 296 9.55 22.08 -8.69
C PHE A 296 10.57 21.89 -9.80
N ARG A 297 11.86 21.84 -9.47
CA ARG A 297 12.93 21.71 -10.48
C ARG A 297 13.00 20.27 -10.99
N ASP A 298 13.14 20.11 -12.28
CA ASP A 298 13.24 18.83 -12.96
C ASP A 298 14.52 18.06 -12.57
N ASP A 299 15.65 18.77 -12.49
CA ASP A 299 16.94 18.19 -12.09
C ASP A 299 16.91 17.62 -10.65
N LEU A 300 16.27 18.32 -9.72
CA LEU A 300 16.08 17.84 -8.36
C LEU A 300 15.11 16.64 -8.31
N TYR A 301 14.03 16.70 -9.11
CA TYR A 301 13.09 15.57 -9.20
C TYR A 301 13.80 14.29 -9.61
N HIS A 302 14.61 14.32 -10.66
CA HIS A 302 15.37 13.16 -11.13
C HIS A 302 16.40 12.66 -10.09
N ARG A 303 17.00 13.56 -9.31
CA ARG A 303 17.96 13.18 -8.27
C ARG A 303 17.30 12.56 -7.03
N LEU A 304 16.06 12.95 -6.73
CA LEU A 304 15.26 12.38 -5.64
C LEU A 304 14.55 11.09 -6.05
N ASN A 305 14.07 11.02 -7.29
CA ASN A 305 13.26 9.90 -7.80
C ASN A 305 14.13 8.76 -8.38
N VAL A 306 15.16 8.35 -7.64
CA VAL A 306 15.99 7.19 -8.05
C VAL A 306 15.21 5.90 -7.80
N ILE A 307 14.59 5.77 -6.64
CA ILE A 307 13.64 4.69 -6.32
C ILE A 307 12.40 5.30 -5.70
N ARG A 308 11.24 4.94 -6.25
CA ARG A 308 9.94 5.37 -5.74
C ARG A 308 9.26 4.25 -4.99
N LEU A 309 8.80 4.56 -3.76
CA LEU A 309 7.89 3.73 -2.98
C LEU A 309 6.54 4.44 -2.86
N GLU A 310 5.50 3.80 -3.34
CA GLU A 310 4.15 4.35 -3.29
C GLU A 310 3.35 3.66 -2.18
N LEU A 311 2.87 4.44 -1.20
CA LEU A 311 2.02 3.94 -0.13
C LEU A 311 0.56 4.03 -0.56
N PRO A 312 -0.15 2.90 -0.56
CA PRO A 312 -1.56 2.88 -0.90
C PRO A 312 -2.38 3.61 0.17
N PRO A 313 -3.42 4.39 -0.22
CA PRO A 313 -4.38 4.93 0.73
C PRO A 313 -5.16 3.78 1.39
N LEU A 314 -5.73 4.04 2.57
CA LEU A 314 -6.35 2.98 3.39
C LEU A 314 -7.54 2.32 2.69
N ARG A 315 -8.30 3.06 1.88
CA ARG A 315 -9.40 2.52 1.06
C ARG A 315 -8.99 1.48 0.02
N ASP A 316 -7.73 1.52 -0.46
CA ASP A 316 -7.17 0.58 -1.44
C ASP A 316 -6.51 -0.65 -0.76
N ARG A 317 -6.55 -0.68 0.59
CA ARG A 317 -6.13 -1.80 1.44
C ARG A 317 -7.13 -2.06 2.56
N ALA A 318 -8.41 -2.09 2.22
CA ALA A 318 -9.51 -2.26 3.16
C ALA A 318 -9.39 -3.53 4.02
N GLU A 319 -8.74 -4.57 3.48
CA GLU A 319 -8.42 -5.83 4.18
C GLU A 319 -7.55 -5.62 5.44
N ASP A 320 -6.77 -4.54 5.48
CA ASP A 320 -5.92 -4.20 6.62
C ASP A 320 -6.70 -3.50 7.76
N ILE A 321 -7.87 -2.93 7.48
CA ILE A 321 -8.61 -2.10 8.43
C ILE A 321 -8.94 -2.87 9.72
N PRO A 322 -9.47 -4.10 9.71
CA PRO A 322 -9.76 -4.83 10.95
C PRO A 322 -8.51 -5.10 11.79
N LEU A 323 -7.38 -5.38 11.15
CA LEU A 323 -6.10 -5.59 11.82
C LEU A 323 -5.61 -4.29 12.49
N LEU A 324 -5.66 -3.18 11.76
CA LEU A 324 -5.25 -1.86 12.24
C LEU A 324 -6.13 -1.38 13.39
N LEU A 325 -7.46 -1.54 13.29
CA LEU A 325 -8.41 -1.19 14.34
C LEU A 325 -8.10 -1.93 15.64
N ARG A 326 -7.95 -3.25 15.59
CA ARG A 326 -7.59 -4.07 16.77
C ARG A 326 -6.25 -3.66 17.38
N HIS A 327 -5.26 -3.36 16.53
CA HIS A 327 -3.95 -2.91 16.99
C HIS A 327 -4.04 -1.54 17.69
N TYR A 328 -4.64 -0.53 17.04
CA TYR A 328 -4.68 0.82 17.58
C TYR A 328 -5.64 0.99 18.75
N LEU A 329 -6.72 0.21 18.86
CA LEU A 329 -7.55 0.17 20.06
C LEU A 329 -6.78 -0.38 21.27
N ARG A 330 -6.02 -1.46 21.09
CA ARG A 330 -5.16 -2.00 22.16
C ARG A 330 -4.06 -1.01 22.56
N ARG A 331 -3.47 -0.32 21.60
CA ARG A 331 -2.46 0.71 21.84
C ARG A 331 -3.06 1.90 22.57
N ALA A 332 -4.19 2.43 22.09
CA ALA A 332 -4.89 3.52 22.75
C ALA A 332 -5.27 3.18 24.21
N ALA A 333 -5.75 1.96 24.46
CA ALA A 333 -6.09 1.50 25.81
C ALA A 333 -4.85 1.49 26.72
N ARG A 334 -3.69 1.04 26.25
CA ARG A 334 -2.42 1.08 27.00
C ARG A 334 -1.98 2.51 27.29
N ASP A 335 -2.00 3.38 26.25
CA ASP A 335 -1.54 4.77 26.35
C ASP A 335 -2.42 5.60 27.32
N LEU A 336 -3.73 5.27 27.39
CA LEU A 336 -4.72 5.93 28.22
C LEU A 336 -4.92 5.28 29.60
N GLY A 337 -4.31 4.12 29.87
CA GLY A 337 -4.47 3.37 31.12
C GLY A 337 -5.88 2.79 31.32
N VAL A 338 -6.63 2.55 30.22
CA VAL A 338 -7.98 1.97 30.25
C VAL A 338 -7.98 0.52 29.77
N LYS A 339 -9.06 -0.22 30.07
CA LYS A 339 -9.22 -1.57 29.55
C LYS A 339 -9.43 -1.55 28.04
N PRO A 340 -8.78 -2.45 27.27
CA PRO A 340 -9.01 -2.55 25.84
C PRO A 340 -10.47 -2.93 25.54
N LYS A 341 -11.09 -2.24 24.59
CA LYS A 341 -12.45 -2.49 24.12
C LYS A 341 -12.44 -3.37 22.87
N ALA A 342 -13.44 -4.23 22.72
CA ALA A 342 -13.68 -4.99 21.50
C ALA A 342 -14.59 -4.19 20.55
N LEU A 343 -14.55 -4.50 19.25
CA LEU A 343 -15.52 -4.00 18.28
C LEU A 343 -16.63 -5.03 18.10
N ALA A 344 -17.87 -4.61 18.17
CA ALA A 344 -19.01 -5.39 17.72
C ALA A 344 -18.93 -5.57 16.20
N ARG A 345 -19.52 -6.63 15.69
CA ARG A 345 -19.41 -7.01 14.27
C ARG A 345 -19.96 -5.93 13.32
N ASP A 346 -21.08 -5.33 13.67
CA ASP A 346 -21.72 -4.26 12.91
C ASP A 346 -20.86 -2.99 12.85
N ALA A 347 -20.21 -2.63 13.97
CA ALA A 347 -19.26 -1.53 14.03
C ALA A 347 -17.98 -1.82 13.21
N GLU A 348 -17.44 -3.05 13.28
CA GLU A 348 -16.28 -3.46 12.48
C GLU A 348 -16.59 -3.43 10.97
N GLU A 349 -17.76 -3.94 10.55
CA GLU A 349 -18.22 -3.91 9.15
C GLU A 349 -18.39 -2.45 8.64
N ARG A 350 -18.95 -1.57 9.48
CA ARG A 350 -19.12 -0.16 9.14
C ARG A 350 -17.77 0.54 8.99
N LEU A 351 -16.85 0.38 9.93
CA LEU A 351 -15.51 0.97 9.89
C LEU A 351 -14.69 0.42 8.70
N SER A 352 -14.88 -0.85 8.33
CA SER A 352 -14.20 -1.46 7.19
C SER A 352 -14.70 -0.93 5.84
N SER A 353 -15.96 -0.49 5.77
CA SER A 353 -16.55 0.10 4.56
C SER A 353 -16.33 1.61 4.43
N TYR A 354 -15.82 2.27 5.44
CA TYR A 354 -15.56 3.70 5.42
C TYR A 354 -14.34 4.04 4.55
N ARG A 355 -14.36 5.18 3.87
CA ARG A 355 -13.32 5.57 2.89
C ARG A 355 -12.02 6.08 3.50
N TRP A 356 -12.01 6.44 4.75
CA TRP A 356 -10.84 6.94 5.48
C TRP A 356 -10.08 8.08 4.76
N PRO A 357 -10.68 9.25 4.54
CA PRO A 357 -10.00 10.35 3.84
C PRO A 357 -8.71 10.80 4.53
N GLY A 358 -8.62 10.69 5.86
CA GLY A 358 -7.40 10.94 6.64
C GLY A 358 -6.52 9.71 6.85
N ASN A 359 -6.81 8.60 6.17
CA ASN A 359 -6.05 7.36 6.20
C ASN A 359 -5.82 6.83 7.64
N VAL A 360 -4.62 6.28 7.92
CA VAL A 360 -4.27 5.72 9.23
C VAL A 360 -4.26 6.79 10.33
N ARG A 361 -3.94 8.04 10.01
CA ARG A 361 -3.99 9.14 11.00
C ARG A 361 -5.39 9.34 11.55
N GLU A 362 -6.40 9.33 10.70
CA GLU A 362 -7.81 9.41 11.09
C GLU A 362 -8.24 8.17 11.89
N LEU A 363 -7.87 6.97 11.43
CA LEU A 363 -8.15 5.72 12.11
C LEU A 363 -7.60 5.71 13.55
N VAL A 364 -6.36 6.15 13.74
CA VAL A 364 -5.74 6.26 15.08
C VAL A 364 -6.50 7.21 15.97
N ASN A 365 -6.92 8.38 15.45
CA ASN A 365 -7.68 9.36 16.21
C ASN A 365 -9.06 8.82 16.60
N ILE A 366 -9.74 8.11 15.71
CA ILE A 366 -11.03 7.45 15.99
C ILE A 366 -10.86 6.35 17.03
N CYS A 367 -9.83 5.51 16.93
CA CYS A 367 -9.54 4.49 17.95
C CYS A 367 -9.32 5.12 19.34
N ARG A 368 -8.58 6.24 19.44
CA ARG A 368 -8.40 6.97 20.70
C ARG A 368 -9.71 7.52 21.23
N ARG A 369 -10.52 8.16 20.37
CA ARG A 369 -11.84 8.71 20.71
C ARG A 369 -12.77 7.61 21.24
N LEU A 370 -12.88 6.48 20.54
CA LEU A 370 -13.71 5.33 20.95
C LEU A 370 -13.23 4.70 22.25
N SER A 371 -11.91 4.61 22.47
CA SER A 371 -11.36 4.08 23.73
C SER A 371 -11.78 4.90 24.97
N VAL A 372 -11.99 6.21 24.80
CA VAL A 372 -12.41 7.13 25.87
C VAL A 372 -13.93 7.23 25.99
N LEU A 373 -14.62 7.43 24.87
CA LEU A 373 -16.02 7.85 24.87
C LEU A 373 -17.05 6.70 24.83
N ALA A 374 -16.73 5.55 24.18
CA ALA A 374 -17.69 4.46 24.10
C ALA A 374 -17.98 3.90 25.51
N PRO A 375 -19.24 3.70 25.90
CA PRO A 375 -19.58 3.04 27.17
C PRO A 375 -19.27 1.54 27.11
N GLY A 376 -18.91 0.97 28.25
CA GLY A 376 -18.72 -0.50 28.36
C GLY A 376 -17.41 -1.04 27.78
N SER A 377 -17.37 -2.36 27.54
CA SER A 377 -16.20 -3.11 27.04
C SER A 377 -16.25 -3.43 25.55
N GLU A 378 -17.38 -3.15 24.90
CA GLU A 378 -17.63 -3.39 23.48
C GLU A 378 -18.13 -2.11 22.82
N ILE A 379 -17.66 -1.84 21.62
CA ILE A 379 -17.99 -0.66 20.81
C ILE A 379 -19.03 -1.09 19.79
N HIS A 380 -20.21 -0.50 19.83
CA HIS A 380 -21.34 -0.73 18.95
C HIS A 380 -21.46 0.33 17.87
N LEU A 381 -22.35 0.13 16.90
CA LEU A 381 -22.58 1.06 15.80
C LEU A 381 -22.94 2.47 16.29
N GLU A 382 -23.77 2.57 17.33
CA GLU A 382 -24.21 3.81 17.97
C GLU A 382 -23.12 4.62 18.68
N ASP A 383 -21.98 3.97 18.97
CA ASP A 383 -20.81 4.63 19.57
C ASP A 383 -19.92 5.29 18.51
N LEU A 384 -20.15 4.99 17.23
CA LEU A 384 -19.33 5.53 16.14
C LEU A 384 -19.55 7.03 15.94
N PRO A 385 -18.54 7.78 15.53
CA PRO A 385 -18.68 9.18 15.21
C PRO A 385 -19.70 9.42 14.09
N PRO A 386 -20.53 10.48 14.18
CA PRO A 386 -21.57 10.78 13.18
C PRO A 386 -21.00 10.97 11.76
N GLU A 387 -19.72 11.34 11.63
CA GLU A 387 -19.05 11.48 10.35
C GLU A 387 -18.93 10.14 9.60
N ILE A 388 -18.80 9.02 10.34
CA ILE A 388 -18.75 7.66 9.78
C ILE A 388 -20.16 7.18 9.41
N GLU A 389 -21.19 7.56 10.17
CA GLU A 389 -22.58 7.25 9.87
C GLU A 389 -23.07 8.01 8.62
N ALA A 390 -22.87 9.33 8.58
CA ALA A 390 -23.31 10.20 7.50
C ALA A 390 -22.62 9.92 6.16
N ALA A 391 -21.38 9.47 6.16
CA ALA A 391 -20.63 9.15 4.94
C ALA A 391 -21.23 7.96 4.17
N HIS A 392 -22.00 7.10 4.83
CA HIS A 392 -22.71 6.01 4.15
C HIS A 392 -23.92 6.50 3.36
N GLU A 393 -24.66 7.47 3.88
CA GLU A 393 -25.81 8.06 3.20
C GLU A 393 -25.37 8.98 2.05
N SER A 394 -24.29 9.75 2.26
CA SER A 394 -23.77 10.69 1.27
C SER A 394 -22.98 10.02 0.13
N GLY A 395 -22.36 8.86 0.36
CA GLY A 395 -21.56 8.14 -0.64
C GLY A 395 -22.38 7.66 -1.83
N ALA A 396 -23.60 7.22 -1.61
CA ALA A 396 -24.48 6.75 -2.66
C ALA A 396 -25.07 7.91 -3.51
N GLN A 397 -25.33 9.08 -2.90
CA GLN A 397 -25.91 10.23 -3.62
C GLN A 397 -24.88 11.07 -4.37
N SER A 398 -23.64 11.14 -3.91
CA SER A 398 -22.61 12.00 -4.54
C SER A 398 -21.82 11.34 -5.67
N ASP A 399 -21.71 10.01 -5.68
CA ASP A 399 -20.85 9.30 -6.65
C ASP A 399 -21.43 9.33 -8.09
N TRP A 400 -22.74 9.24 -8.26
CA TRP A 400 -23.34 9.36 -9.58
C TRP A 400 -23.24 10.77 -10.17
N GLN A 401 -23.35 11.81 -9.32
CA GLN A 401 -23.19 13.20 -9.76
C GLN A 401 -21.74 13.47 -10.18
N LYS A 402 -20.75 13.00 -9.42
CA LYS A 402 -19.33 13.10 -9.78
C LYS A 402 -19.02 12.33 -11.07
N ALA A 403 -19.55 11.11 -11.22
CA ALA A 403 -19.39 10.31 -12.42
C ALA A 403 -20.02 11.01 -13.64
N LEU A 404 -21.20 11.61 -13.47
CA LEU A 404 -21.87 12.38 -14.50
C LEU A 404 -21.12 13.65 -14.87
N THR A 405 -20.60 14.40 -13.89
CA THR A 405 -19.76 15.58 -14.12
C THR A 405 -18.50 15.21 -14.90
N ALA A 406 -17.74 14.20 -14.47
CA ALA A 406 -16.54 13.75 -15.16
C ALA A 406 -16.82 13.23 -16.58
N TRP A 407 -18.00 12.63 -16.80
CA TRP A 407 -18.44 12.23 -18.14
C TRP A 407 -18.79 13.46 -19.00
N ALA A 408 -19.53 14.44 -18.45
CA ALA A 408 -19.91 15.66 -19.15
C ALA A 408 -18.68 16.50 -19.56
N ASP A 409 -17.69 16.62 -18.66
CA ASP A 409 -16.43 17.32 -18.97
C ASP A 409 -15.67 16.64 -20.12
N ARG A 410 -15.56 15.30 -20.12
CA ARG A 410 -14.93 14.56 -21.23
C ARG A 410 -15.67 14.73 -22.55
N GLN A 411 -17.00 14.72 -22.54
CA GLN A 411 -17.81 14.91 -23.76
C GLN A 411 -17.71 16.37 -24.27
N ALA A 412 -17.71 17.35 -23.39
CA ALA A 412 -17.52 18.74 -23.74
C ALA A 412 -16.15 18.98 -24.41
N MET A 413 -15.10 18.31 -23.92
CA MET A 413 -13.75 18.38 -24.50
C MET A 413 -13.64 17.68 -25.86
N SER A 414 -14.44 16.63 -26.11
CA SER A 414 -14.39 15.88 -27.39
C SER A 414 -15.06 16.57 -28.56
N GLY A 415 -15.87 17.63 -28.32
CA GLY A 415 -16.53 18.41 -29.37
C GLY A 415 -17.60 17.65 -30.17
N GLN A 416 -18.02 16.48 -29.76
CA GLN A 416 -18.98 15.62 -30.47
C GLN A 416 -20.41 15.85 -29.96
N GLY A 417 -21.17 16.70 -30.62
CA GLY A 417 -22.63 16.80 -30.52
C GLY A 417 -23.16 17.56 -29.29
N ALA A 418 -24.48 17.79 -29.25
CA ALA A 418 -25.13 18.40 -28.11
C ALA A 418 -25.16 17.40 -26.92
N LEU A 419 -24.58 17.78 -25.77
CA LEU A 419 -24.46 16.95 -24.57
C LEU A 419 -25.77 16.27 -24.15
N LEU A 420 -26.90 16.98 -24.25
CA LEU A 420 -28.22 16.46 -23.87
C LEU A 420 -28.75 15.41 -24.85
N GLU A 421 -28.40 15.47 -26.12
CA GLU A 421 -28.86 14.48 -27.11
C GLU A 421 -28.26 13.09 -26.83
N VAL A 422 -27.06 13.04 -26.23
CA VAL A 422 -26.40 11.77 -25.85
C VAL A 422 -26.77 11.37 -24.43
N ALA A 423 -26.76 12.33 -23.48
CA ALA A 423 -26.95 12.07 -22.07
C ALA A 423 -28.38 11.67 -21.72
N LEU A 424 -29.39 12.40 -22.23
CA LEU A 424 -30.78 12.23 -21.81
C LEU A 424 -31.33 10.86 -22.16
N PRO A 425 -31.15 10.32 -23.39
CA PRO A 425 -31.61 8.97 -23.69
C PRO A 425 -30.89 7.88 -22.89
N ALA A 426 -29.60 8.04 -22.60
CA ALA A 426 -28.85 7.10 -21.80
C ALA A 426 -29.33 7.09 -20.34
N PHE A 427 -29.58 8.27 -19.78
CA PHE A 427 -30.08 8.44 -18.42
C PHE A 427 -31.51 7.87 -18.27
N GLU A 428 -32.40 8.21 -19.18
CA GLU A 428 -33.78 7.68 -19.20
C GLU A 428 -33.79 6.15 -19.32
N ARG A 429 -32.92 5.57 -20.16
CA ARG A 429 -32.79 4.11 -20.33
C ARG A 429 -32.38 3.41 -19.04
N ILE A 430 -31.44 3.99 -18.28
CA ILE A 430 -30.99 3.45 -17.00
C ILE A 430 -32.11 3.48 -15.96
N LEU A 431 -32.81 4.62 -15.82
CA LEU A 431 -33.89 4.79 -14.86
C LEU A 431 -35.09 3.89 -15.18
N ILE A 432 -35.48 3.78 -16.44
CA ILE A 432 -36.58 2.90 -16.89
C ILE A 432 -36.26 1.45 -16.59
N ARG A 433 -35.05 0.97 -16.90
CA ARG A 433 -34.61 -0.39 -16.58
C ARG A 433 -34.58 -0.67 -15.09
N ALA A 434 -34.15 0.28 -14.29
CA ALA A 434 -34.13 0.14 -12.83
C ALA A 434 -35.58 0.05 -12.27
N ALA A 435 -36.49 0.91 -12.72
CA ALA A 435 -37.88 0.90 -12.30
C ALA A 435 -38.60 -0.40 -12.69
N LEU A 436 -38.41 -0.85 -13.93
CA LEU A 436 -39.03 -2.09 -14.41
C LEU A 436 -38.48 -3.34 -13.69
N ARG A 437 -37.18 -3.39 -13.39
CA ARG A 437 -36.60 -4.47 -12.55
C ARG A 437 -37.19 -4.50 -11.15
N ARG A 438 -37.35 -3.33 -10.53
CA ARG A 438 -37.91 -3.22 -9.17
C ARG A 438 -39.39 -3.64 -9.12
N THR A 439 -40.15 -3.36 -10.17
CA THR A 439 -41.56 -3.65 -10.27
C THR A 439 -41.87 -4.95 -11.03
N GLN A 440 -40.86 -5.82 -11.28
CA GLN A 440 -41.01 -7.10 -11.98
C GLN A 440 -41.73 -6.97 -13.33
N GLY A 441 -41.55 -5.86 -14.05
CA GLY A 441 -42.16 -5.59 -15.34
C GLY A 441 -43.54 -4.89 -15.30
N HIS A 442 -44.09 -4.62 -14.12
CA HIS A 442 -45.37 -3.93 -13.98
C HIS A 442 -45.28 -2.47 -14.41
N ARG A 443 -45.70 -2.17 -15.67
CA ARG A 443 -45.54 -0.85 -16.29
C ARG A 443 -46.26 0.29 -15.54
N GLN A 444 -47.38 0.03 -14.89
CA GLN A 444 -48.13 1.05 -14.15
C GLN A 444 -47.41 1.45 -12.86
N GLU A 445 -46.83 0.51 -12.15
CA GLU A 445 -46.04 0.75 -10.95
C GLU A 445 -44.68 1.37 -11.29
N ALA A 446 -44.05 0.94 -12.37
CA ALA A 446 -42.80 1.52 -12.87
C ALA A 446 -43.00 3.00 -13.28
N ALA A 447 -44.08 3.32 -13.96
CA ALA A 447 -44.42 4.70 -14.29
C ALA A 447 -44.63 5.55 -13.04
N ARG A 448 -45.30 5.01 -12.02
CA ARG A 448 -45.51 5.69 -10.73
C ARG A 448 -44.18 5.92 -9.99
N LEU A 449 -43.29 4.93 -10.01
CA LEU A 449 -41.95 5.02 -9.41
C LEU A 449 -41.10 6.10 -10.09
N LEU A 450 -41.23 6.28 -11.40
CA LEU A 450 -40.56 7.31 -12.20
C LEU A 450 -41.22 8.69 -12.12
N GLY A 451 -42.35 8.84 -11.43
CA GLY A 451 -43.14 10.08 -11.41
C GLY A 451 -43.82 10.39 -12.75
N TRP A 452 -44.01 9.39 -13.64
CA TRP A 452 -44.59 9.55 -14.98
C TRP A 452 -45.97 8.94 -15.07
N GLY A 453 -46.75 9.43 -16.07
CA GLY A 453 -47.96 8.77 -16.48
C GLY A 453 -47.65 7.50 -17.29
N ARG A 454 -48.59 6.49 -17.27
CA ARG A 454 -48.45 5.23 -18.02
C ARG A 454 -48.18 5.45 -19.53
N ASN A 455 -48.88 6.44 -20.12
CA ASN A 455 -48.72 6.75 -21.54
C ASN A 455 -47.31 7.33 -21.86
N THR A 456 -46.74 8.10 -20.96
CA THR A 456 -45.38 8.65 -21.08
C THR A 456 -44.35 7.52 -21.06
N LEU A 457 -44.46 6.60 -20.12
CA LEU A 457 -43.56 5.43 -20.05
C LEU A 457 -43.68 4.57 -21.32
N THR A 458 -44.89 4.29 -21.80
CA THR A 458 -45.10 3.49 -23.01
C THR A 458 -44.49 4.17 -24.25
N ARG A 459 -44.62 5.48 -24.39
CA ARG A 459 -43.98 6.24 -25.46
C ARG A 459 -42.45 6.16 -25.36
N LYS A 460 -41.89 6.38 -24.16
CA LYS A 460 -40.44 6.33 -23.92
C LYS A 460 -39.82 4.97 -24.14
N LEU A 461 -40.53 3.90 -23.81
CA LEU A 461 -40.09 2.53 -24.14
C LEU A 461 -39.92 2.32 -25.65
N LYS A 462 -40.85 2.85 -26.46
CA LYS A 462 -40.76 2.78 -27.91
C LYS A 462 -39.65 3.70 -28.48
N GLU A 463 -39.56 4.92 -27.98
CA GLU A 463 -38.50 5.89 -28.40
C GLU A 463 -37.09 5.36 -28.12
N LEU A 464 -36.89 4.61 -27.04
CA LEU A 464 -35.59 4.12 -26.58
C LEU A 464 -35.30 2.67 -27.00
N ASP A 465 -36.20 2.04 -27.78
CA ASP A 465 -36.08 0.66 -28.26
C ASP A 465 -35.84 -0.35 -27.10
N LEU A 466 -36.65 -0.21 -26.04
CA LEU A 466 -36.59 -1.07 -24.86
C LEU A 466 -37.70 -2.11 -24.93
N ASP A 467 -37.50 -3.19 -25.69
CA ASP A 467 -38.39 -4.35 -25.71
C ASP A 467 -38.23 -5.17 -24.43
N ILE A 468 -39.24 -5.07 -23.55
CA ILE A 468 -39.35 -5.93 -22.36
C ILE A 468 -40.71 -6.67 -22.49
N PRO A 469 -40.70 -8.01 -22.51
CA PRO A 469 -41.94 -8.80 -22.60
C PRO A 469 -42.87 -8.50 -21.42
N GLU A 470 -44.15 -8.29 -21.71
CA GLU A 470 -45.18 -8.19 -20.67
C GLU A 470 -45.25 -9.50 -19.90
N SER A 471 -45.05 -9.47 -18.59
CA SER A 471 -45.39 -10.60 -17.74
C SER A 471 -46.88 -10.87 -17.88
N SER A 472 -47.23 -12.02 -18.40
CA SER A 472 -48.60 -12.51 -18.56
C SER A 472 -49.41 -12.33 -17.29
N SER A 473 -50.55 -11.64 -17.42
CA SER A 473 -51.59 -11.47 -16.42
C SER A 473 -51.83 -12.79 -15.65
N GLY A 474 -51.78 -12.69 -14.30
CA GLY A 474 -52.14 -13.79 -13.41
C GLY A 474 -53.54 -14.32 -13.60
N PRO A 475 -53.84 -15.53 -13.11
CA PRO A 475 -55.09 -16.23 -13.38
C PRO A 475 -56.30 -15.49 -12.76
N GLN A 476 -57.34 -15.30 -13.58
CA GLN A 476 -58.65 -14.82 -13.13
C GLN A 476 -59.21 -15.76 -12.06
N PRO A 477 -59.87 -15.25 -11.00
CA PRO A 477 -60.56 -16.11 -10.05
C PRO A 477 -61.76 -16.77 -10.74
N ARG A 478 -61.78 -18.10 -10.74
CA ARG A 478 -62.93 -18.91 -11.18
C ARG A 478 -64.13 -18.57 -10.31
N GLN A 479 -65.21 -18.09 -10.95
CA GLN A 479 -66.56 -18.03 -10.35
C GLN A 479 -67.02 -19.48 -10.08
N ALA A 480 -67.44 -19.74 -8.84
CA ALA A 480 -68.07 -20.99 -8.45
C ALA A 480 -69.50 -20.98 -9.01
N PRO A 481 -70.01 -22.12 -9.56
CA PRO A 481 -71.38 -22.26 -9.95
C PRO A 481 -72.28 -22.42 -8.72
N GLY A 482 -73.35 -21.64 -8.66
CA GLY A 482 -74.39 -21.77 -7.64
C GLY A 482 -75.29 -23.00 -7.89
N SER A 483 -75.65 -23.58 -6.78
CA SER A 483 -76.92 -24.21 -6.44
C SER A 483 -76.95 -24.51 -4.96
#